data_a0f980c337b101001d4cb50eb80e804e
#
_entry.id   a0f980c337b101001d4cb50eb80e804e
#
_cell.length_a   1.000
_cell.length_b   1.000
_cell.length_c   1.000
_cell.angle_alpha   90.00
_cell.angle_beta   90.00
_cell.angle_gamma   90.00
#
_symmetry.space_group_name_H-M   'P 1'
#
loop_
_entity.id
_entity.type
_entity.pdbx_description
1 polymer ?
#
loop_
_entity_poly.entity_id
_entity_poly.type
_entity_poly.pdbx_seq_one_letter_code
_entity_poly.pdbx_strand_id
1 'polypeptide(L)'
;PLFVRANEASLKSGTTIDQCFEFMHKASQRFPFKILMMGYYNTAFKMGEEIFVKRIKEAGGVGYILPDLPVEEFANLHRLSEQEGIEPIVLMTPTSTDGRLAKLGAASRGMVYVVARKGVTGSKTTMGDDVLSLIARCRQHTELPIGVGFGVSCKADMDFLRGTADLAIVGTAALKTWEASGAEGLKVFFAELMA
;
A
#
# COMPACT_ATOMS: atom_id res chain seq x y z
N PRO A 1 5.08 -17.94 1.95
CA PRO A 1 4.06 -16.91 2.11
C PRO A 1 3.26 -16.73 0.82
N LEU A 2 1.98 -16.38 0.91
CA LEU A 2 1.05 -16.34 -0.22
C LEU A 2 1.53 -15.38 -1.32
N PHE A 3 1.87 -14.14 -0.97
CA PHE A 3 2.36 -13.15 -1.94
C PHE A 3 3.66 -13.57 -2.65
N VAL A 4 4.56 -14.27 -1.96
CA VAL A 4 5.80 -14.78 -2.59
C VAL A 4 5.45 -15.78 -3.69
N ARG A 5 4.56 -16.73 -3.40
CA ARG A 5 4.11 -17.72 -4.43
C ARG A 5 3.40 -17.05 -5.61
N ALA A 6 2.54 -16.05 -5.33
CA ALA A 6 1.84 -15.31 -6.38
C ALA A 6 2.83 -14.54 -7.27
N ASN A 7 3.83 -13.86 -6.66
CA ASN A 7 4.87 -13.17 -7.39
C ASN A 7 5.74 -14.12 -8.22
N GLU A 8 6.16 -15.26 -7.64
CA GLU A 8 6.90 -16.29 -8.36
C GLU A 8 6.12 -16.84 -9.55
N ALA A 9 4.82 -17.12 -9.37
CA ALA A 9 3.94 -17.58 -10.44
C ALA A 9 3.82 -16.54 -11.56
N SER A 10 3.64 -15.26 -11.21
CA SER A 10 3.56 -14.15 -12.15
C SER A 10 4.87 -14.00 -12.95
N LEU A 11 6.01 -14.05 -12.29
CA LEU A 11 7.32 -13.97 -12.96
C LEU A 11 7.55 -15.19 -13.88
N LYS A 12 7.20 -16.40 -13.44
CA LYS A 12 7.30 -17.61 -14.26
C LYS A 12 6.38 -17.57 -15.49
N SER A 13 5.25 -16.88 -15.40
CA SER A 13 4.35 -16.65 -16.56
C SER A 13 4.85 -15.56 -17.51
N GLY A 14 5.99 -14.94 -17.22
CA GLY A 14 6.60 -13.91 -18.07
C GLY A 14 6.06 -12.50 -17.84
N THR A 15 5.40 -12.23 -16.71
CA THR A 15 4.93 -10.88 -16.40
C THR A 15 6.10 -9.90 -16.29
N THR A 16 6.01 -8.79 -17.01
CA THR A 16 7.02 -7.72 -17.05
C THR A 16 6.51 -6.46 -16.34
N ILE A 17 7.44 -5.59 -15.97
CA ILE A 17 7.09 -4.27 -15.42
C ILE A 17 6.32 -3.41 -16.43
N ASP A 18 6.59 -3.54 -17.72
CA ASP A 18 5.87 -2.83 -18.77
C ASP A 18 4.40 -3.23 -18.81
N GLN A 19 4.11 -4.52 -18.67
CA GLN A 19 2.73 -5.01 -18.56
C GLN A 19 2.03 -4.49 -17.30
N CYS A 20 2.75 -4.28 -16.19
CA CYS A 20 2.18 -3.67 -14.99
C CYS A 20 1.77 -2.22 -15.24
N PHE A 21 2.60 -1.42 -15.92
CA PHE A 21 2.26 -0.05 -16.29
C PHE A 21 1.12 0.01 -17.31
N GLU A 22 1.11 -0.89 -18.29
CA GLU A 22 0.00 -1.00 -19.25
C GLU A 22 -1.33 -1.35 -18.55
N PHE A 23 -1.29 -2.28 -17.59
CA PHE A 23 -2.46 -2.60 -16.78
C PHE A 23 -2.94 -1.41 -15.96
N MET A 24 -2.01 -0.69 -15.31
CA MET A 24 -2.31 0.53 -14.56
C MET A 24 -2.98 1.57 -15.47
N HIS A 25 -2.44 1.78 -16.67
CA HIS A 25 -3.03 2.71 -17.65
C HIS A 25 -4.46 2.32 -18.03
N LYS A 26 -4.69 1.05 -18.41
CA LYS A 26 -6.03 0.54 -18.73
C LYS A 26 -7.01 0.70 -17.58
N ALA A 27 -6.56 0.45 -16.35
CA ALA A 27 -7.38 0.57 -15.15
C ALA A 27 -7.72 2.04 -14.85
N SER A 28 -6.76 2.96 -14.98
CA SER A 28 -6.98 4.40 -14.76
C SER A 28 -7.97 5.03 -15.74
N GLN A 29 -8.02 4.53 -16.98
CA GLN A 29 -8.99 4.99 -17.98
C GLN A 29 -10.40 4.44 -17.74
N ARG A 30 -10.51 3.31 -17.06
CA ARG A 30 -11.78 2.60 -16.87
C ARG A 30 -12.48 2.92 -15.55
N PHE A 31 -11.72 3.22 -14.51
CA PHE A 31 -12.23 3.35 -13.15
C PHE A 31 -11.84 4.68 -12.52
N PRO A 32 -12.72 5.30 -11.72
CA PRO A 32 -12.48 6.62 -11.11
C PRO A 32 -11.65 6.58 -9.81
N PHE A 33 -11.11 5.43 -9.41
CA PHE A 33 -10.31 5.32 -8.19
C PHE A 33 -8.84 5.66 -8.44
N LYS A 34 -8.18 6.12 -7.40
CA LYS A 34 -6.73 6.40 -7.43
C LYS A 34 -5.95 5.08 -7.46
N ILE A 35 -4.92 5.01 -8.31
CA ILE A 35 -4.06 3.82 -8.45
C ILE A 35 -2.66 4.18 -7.95
N LEU A 36 -2.11 3.32 -7.09
CA LEU A 36 -0.74 3.41 -6.57
C LEU A 36 0.09 2.25 -7.10
N MET A 37 1.33 2.54 -7.50
CA MET A 37 2.32 1.51 -7.80
C MET A 37 2.95 1.02 -6.50
N MET A 38 2.85 -0.27 -6.20
CA MET A 38 3.54 -0.86 -5.06
C MET A 38 4.60 -1.85 -5.52
N GLY A 39 5.82 -1.70 -5.04
CA GLY A 39 6.94 -2.57 -5.41
C GLY A 39 8.16 -2.37 -4.52
N TYR A 40 9.27 -2.99 -4.91
CA TYR A 40 10.56 -2.79 -4.25
C TYR A 40 11.36 -1.69 -4.94
N TYR A 41 12.16 -0.95 -4.16
CA TYR A 41 12.99 0.15 -4.65
C TYR A 41 13.96 -0.27 -5.76
N ASN A 42 14.45 -1.52 -5.73
CA ASN A 42 15.30 -2.04 -6.81
C ASN A 42 14.66 -1.91 -8.20
N THR A 43 13.34 -1.94 -8.32
CA THR A 43 12.64 -1.71 -9.59
C THR A 43 12.77 -0.26 -10.05
N ALA A 44 12.55 0.70 -9.15
CA ALA A 44 12.72 2.12 -9.41
C ALA A 44 14.18 2.45 -9.72
N PHE A 45 15.12 1.89 -8.94
CA PHE A 45 16.56 2.09 -9.12
C PHE A 45 17.06 1.59 -10.48
N LYS A 46 16.70 0.37 -10.87
CA LYS A 46 17.12 -0.21 -12.18
C LYS A 46 16.52 0.51 -13.37
N MET A 47 15.32 1.04 -13.23
CA MET A 47 14.65 1.81 -14.28
C MET A 47 15.22 3.24 -14.38
N GLY A 48 15.75 3.76 -13.28
CA GLY A 48 16.04 5.17 -13.06
C GLY A 48 14.84 5.86 -12.42
N GLU A 49 15.07 6.52 -11.27
CA GLU A 49 14.00 7.13 -10.47
C GLU A 49 13.16 8.14 -11.25
N GLU A 50 13.77 8.95 -12.10
CA GLU A 50 13.05 9.92 -12.95
C GLU A 50 12.09 9.22 -13.92
N ILE A 51 12.58 8.16 -14.59
CA ILE A 51 11.77 7.36 -15.52
C ILE A 51 10.63 6.66 -14.76
N PHE A 52 10.93 6.12 -13.57
CA PHE A 52 9.94 5.45 -12.74
C PHE A 52 8.78 6.38 -12.38
N VAL A 53 9.06 7.58 -11.89
CA VAL A 53 8.05 8.56 -11.50
C VAL A 53 7.22 9.02 -12.72
N LYS A 54 7.87 9.34 -13.85
CA LYS A 54 7.20 9.72 -15.10
C LYS A 54 6.28 8.62 -15.61
N ARG A 55 6.72 7.38 -15.60
CA ARG A 55 5.91 6.24 -16.04
C ARG A 55 4.68 6.01 -15.17
N ILE A 56 4.77 6.23 -13.85
CA ILE A 56 3.59 6.18 -12.97
C ILE A 56 2.58 7.23 -13.42
N LYS A 57 3.02 8.46 -13.64
CA LYS A 57 2.15 9.56 -14.11
C LYS A 57 1.50 9.25 -15.46
N GLU A 58 2.30 8.83 -16.44
CA GLU A 58 1.83 8.50 -17.80
C GLU A 58 0.82 7.34 -17.79
N ALA A 59 1.00 6.39 -16.86
CA ALA A 59 0.06 5.30 -16.66
C ALA A 59 -1.21 5.71 -15.88
N GLY A 60 -1.34 6.98 -15.48
CA GLY A 60 -2.48 7.46 -14.71
C GLY A 60 -2.46 7.07 -13.23
N GLY A 61 -1.31 6.63 -12.73
CA GLY A 61 -1.07 6.43 -11.31
C GLY A 61 -0.90 7.76 -10.58
N VAL A 62 -1.27 7.80 -9.31
CA VAL A 62 -1.18 9.03 -8.49
C VAL A 62 -0.05 8.98 -7.47
N GLY A 63 0.57 7.82 -7.25
CA GLY A 63 1.63 7.66 -6.26
C GLY A 63 2.24 6.27 -6.25
N TYR A 64 3.12 6.05 -5.28
CA TYR A 64 3.79 4.77 -5.11
C TYR A 64 4.04 4.43 -3.63
N ILE A 65 4.27 3.13 -3.39
CA ILE A 65 4.68 2.56 -2.10
C ILE A 65 5.93 1.72 -2.34
N LEU A 66 7.05 2.11 -1.72
CA LEU A 66 8.33 1.37 -1.75
C LEU A 66 8.74 1.01 -0.33
N PRO A 67 8.32 -0.17 0.19
CA PRO A 67 8.47 -0.52 1.59
C PRO A 67 9.92 -0.67 2.07
N ASP A 68 10.83 -0.90 1.16
CA ASP A 68 12.25 -1.15 1.40
C ASP A 68 13.14 0.11 1.21
N LEU A 69 12.56 1.25 0.83
CA LEU A 69 13.30 2.51 0.70
C LEU A 69 13.28 3.29 2.03
N PRO A 70 14.43 3.42 2.73
CA PRO A 70 14.50 4.23 3.93
C PRO A 70 14.28 5.71 3.64
N VAL A 71 13.62 6.42 4.55
CA VAL A 71 13.35 7.86 4.38
C VAL A 71 14.63 8.70 4.28
N GLU A 72 15.75 8.21 4.79
CA GLU A 72 17.07 8.83 4.71
C GLU A 72 17.63 8.84 3.28
N GLU A 73 17.23 7.88 2.43
CA GLU A 73 17.67 7.75 1.02
C GLU A 73 16.63 8.33 0.04
N PHE A 74 15.63 9.00 0.55
CA PHE A 74 14.43 9.38 -0.19
C PHE A 74 14.53 10.70 -0.96
N ALA A 75 15.58 11.50 -0.69
CA ALA A 75 15.65 12.91 -1.11
C ALA A 75 15.48 13.13 -2.63
N ASN A 76 16.16 12.34 -3.46
CA ASN A 76 16.09 12.53 -4.92
C ASN A 76 14.74 12.08 -5.47
N LEU A 77 14.25 10.90 -5.05
CA LEU A 77 12.96 10.38 -5.49
C LEU A 77 11.82 11.30 -5.02
N HIS A 78 11.91 11.87 -3.81
CA HIS A 78 10.92 12.82 -3.29
C HIS A 78 10.87 14.08 -4.15
N ARG A 79 12.01 14.67 -4.48
CA ARG A 79 12.09 15.85 -5.34
C ARG A 79 11.49 15.58 -6.74
N LEU A 80 11.80 14.45 -7.34
CA LEU A 80 11.23 14.03 -8.64
C LEU A 80 9.72 13.84 -8.54
N SER A 81 9.26 13.25 -7.45
CA SER A 81 7.83 13.04 -7.19
C SER A 81 7.07 14.37 -7.06
N GLU A 82 7.63 15.36 -6.37
CA GLU A 82 7.04 16.70 -6.27
C GLU A 82 6.95 17.37 -7.64
N GLN A 83 7.99 17.26 -8.46
CA GLN A 83 7.99 17.85 -9.81
C GLN A 83 6.92 17.26 -10.73
N GLU A 84 6.63 15.98 -10.58
CA GLU A 84 5.65 15.28 -11.42
C GLU A 84 4.25 15.22 -10.78
N GLY A 85 4.08 15.67 -9.53
CA GLY A 85 2.82 15.60 -8.80
C GLY A 85 2.44 14.16 -8.41
N ILE A 86 3.44 13.31 -8.17
CA ILE A 86 3.27 11.91 -7.73
C ILE A 86 3.43 11.84 -6.22
N GLU A 87 2.54 11.12 -5.55
CA GLU A 87 2.47 11.03 -4.09
C GLU A 87 3.30 9.84 -3.57
N PRO A 88 4.40 10.07 -2.83
CA PRO A 88 5.09 9.01 -2.11
C PRO A 88 4.30 8.64 -0.85
N ILE A 89 3.88 7.39 -0.73
CA ILE A 89 3.21 6.84 0.47
C ILE A 89 4.24 6.09 1.30
N VAL A 90 4.46 6.52 2.54
CA VAL A 90 5.46 5.92 3.43
C VAL A 90 4.80 5.02 4.46
N LEU A 91 5.54 4.00 4.90
CA LEU A 91 5.08 3.03 5.89
C LEU A 91 5.43 3.50 7.31
N MET A 92 4.44 3.47 8.20
CA MET A 92 4.62 3.63 9.65
C MET A 92 4.40 2.28 10.34
N THR A 93 5.28 1.92 11.28
CA THR A 93 5.27 0.61 11.94
C THR A 93 5.22 0.73 13.46
N PRO A 94 4.79 -0.31 14.20
CA PRO A 94 4.77 -0.31 15.67
C PRO A 94 6.15 -0.09 16.31
N THR A 95 7.21 -0.42 15.60
CA THR A 95 8.60 -0.30 16.05
C THR A 95 9.20 1.09 15.81
N SER A 96 8.49 1.96 15.09
CA SER A 96 8.95 3.33 14.83
C SER A 96 8.88 4.16 16.13
N THR A 97 9.96 4.86 16.45
CA THR A 97 9.96 5.88 17.52
C THR A 97 9.17 7.11 17.06
N ASP A 98 8.76 7.98 17.99
CA ASP A 98 8.00 9.19 17.65
C ASP A 98 8.81 10.13 16.74
N GLY A 99 10.11 10.29 16.99
CA GLY A 99 10.99 11.02 16.06
C GLY A 99 11.07 10.40 14.65
N ARG A 100 10.96 9.08 14.55
CA ARG A 100 10.86 8.39 13.26
C ARG A 100 9.50 8.62 12.61
N LEU A 101 8.41 8.53 13.38
CA LEU A 101 7.05 8.80 12.88
C LEU A 101 6.92 10.22 12.34
N ALA A 102 7.51 11.22 13.01
CA ALA A 102 7.54 12.59 12.52
C ALA A 102 8.25 12.73 11.17
N LYS A 103 9.42 12.10 11.00
CA LYS A 103 10.15 12.09 9.72
C LYS A 103 9.34 11.39 8.60
N LEU A 104 8.71 10.26 8.91
CA LEU A 104 7.89 9.51 7.97
C LEU A 104 6.64 10.31 7.55
N GLY A 105 5.97 10.95 8.50
CA GLY A 105 4.82 11.82 8.22
C GLY A 105 5.19 13.01 7.32
N ALA A 106 6.32 13.66 7.60
CA ALA A 106 6.81 14.78 6.78
C ALA A 106 7.18 14.36 5.35
N ALA A 107 7.67 13.13 5.18
CA ALA A 107 8.07 12.59 3.88
C ALA A 107 6.91 12.00 3.07
N SER A 108 5.78 11.66 3.70
CA SER A 108 4.63 11.09 3.00
C SER A 108 3.80 12.17 2.31
N ARG A 109 3.10 11.77 1.24
CA ARG A 109 2.07 12.58 0.58
C ARG A 109 0.84 11.69 0.31
N GLY A 110 -0.32 12.31 0.11
CA GLY A 110 -1.56 11.60 -0.16
C GLY A 110 -2.12 10.83 1.03
N MET A 111 -1.36 9.92 1.61
CA MET A 111 -1.70 9.15 2.82
C MET A 111 -0.45 8.59 3.49
N VAL A 112 -0.59 8.08 4.70
CA VAL A 112 0.41 7.19 5.33
C VAL A 112 -0.14 5.76 5.39
N TYR A 113 0.75 4.78 5.23
CA TYR A 113 0.41 3.37 5.35
C TYR A 113 0.86 2.84 6.72
N VAL A 114 -0.08 2.63 7.63
CA VAL A 114 0.20 2.05 8.95
C VAL A 114 0.17 0.53 8.86
N VAL A 115 1.33 -0.08 9.10
CA VAL A 115 1.49 -1.52 9.19
C VAL A 115 1.22 -1.95 10.62
N ALA A 116 0.01 -2.42 10.91
CA ALA A 116 -0.47 -2.70 12.27
C ALA A 116 0.16 -3.94 12.95
N ARG A 117 1.28 -4.48 12.42
CA ARG A 117 1.83 -5.74 12.89
C ARG A 117 3.36 -5.75 13.04
N LYS A 118 3.84 -6.48 14.08
CA LYS A 118 5.23 -6.94 14.18
C LYS A 118 5.38 -8.30 13.47
N GLY A 119 6.19 -8.37 12.40
CA GLY A 119 6.53 -9.63 11.71
C GLY A 119 6.01 -9.78 10.27
N VAL A 120 6.21 -10.97 9.68
CA VAL A 120 5.89 -11.27 8.27
C VAL A 120 4.40 -11.59 8.04
N THR A 121 3.92 -11.29 6.83
CA THR A 121 2.55 -11.58 6.35
C THR A 121 2.16 -13.05 6.47
N GLY A 122 0.96 -13.35 6.92
CA GLY A 122 0.36 -14.69 6.77
C GLY A 122 -0.20 -15.38 8.00
N SER A 123 -0.07 -14.85 9.23
CA SER A 123 -0.76 -15.36 10.41
C SER A 123 -1.93 -14.47 10.82
N LYS A 124 -2.93 -15.03 11.52
CA LYS A 124 -4.07 -14.25 12.05
C LYS A 124 -3.55 -13.25 13.08
N THR A 125 -3.89 -11.97 12.89
CA THR A 125 -3.73 -10.93 13.91
C THR A 125 -5.12 -10.59 14.39
N THR A 126 -5.37 -10.69 15.68
CA THR A 126 -6.56 -10.12 16.29
C THR A 126 -6.35 -8.61 16.32
N MET A 127 -7.26 -7.84 15.71
CA MET A 127 -7.26 -6.40 15.88
C MET A 127 -7.58 -6.08 17.34
N GLY A 128 -6.72 -5.35 18.00
CA GLY A 128 -6.82 -5.05 19.43
C GLY A 128 -6.34 -3.63 19.73
N ASP A 129 -6.32 -3.29 21.01
CA ASP A 129 -5.95 -1.97 21.51
C ASP A 129 -4.57 -1.50 21.05
N ASP A 130 -3.65 -2.43 20.76
CA ASP A 130 -2.33 -2.12 20.19
C ASP A 130 -2.43 -1.40 18.83
N VAL A 131 -3.41 -1.80 18.00
CA VAL A 131 -3.64 -1.18 16.69
C VAL A 131 -4.17 0.23 16.85
N LEU A 132 -5.16 0.41 17.73
CA LEU A 132 -5.74 1.73 18.05
C LEU A 132 -4.68 2.69 18.63
N SER A 133 -3.87 2.18 19.54
CA SER A 133 -2.76 2.94 20.14
C SER A 133 -1.73 3.36 19.09
N LEU A 134 -1.40 2.49 18.14
CA LEU A 134 -0.49 2.81 17.04
C LEU A 134 -1.09 3.88 16.11
N ILE A 135 -2.37 3.75 15.73
CA ILE A 135 -3.05 4.74 14.90
C ILE A 135 -3.04 6.11 15.59
N ALA A 136 -3.38 6.15 16.89
CA ALA A 136 -3.36 7.38 17.68
C ALA A 136 -1.98 8.02 17.72
N ARG A 137 -0.91 7.22 17.89
CA ARG A 137 0.48 7.71 17.81
C ARG A 137 0.83 8.25 16.42
N CYS A 138 0.47 7.54 15.36
CA CYS A 138 0.71 8.00 14.00
C CYS A 138 -0.02 9.33 13.71
N ARG A 139 -1.25 9.48 14.20
CA ARG A 139 -2.06 10.69 14.04
C ARG A 139 -1.41 11.93 14.68
N GLN A 140 -0.60 11.77 15.72
CA GLN A 140 0.15 12.88 16.32
C GLN A 140 1.26 13.46 15.42
N HIS A 141 1.63 12.72 14.36
CA HIS A 141 2.75 13.07 13.48
C HIS A 141 2.34 13.32 12.03
N THR A 142 1.04 13.26 11.71
CA THR A 142 0.54 13.54 10.36
C THR A 142 -0.93 13.90 10.36
N GLU A 143 -1.30 14.87 9.50
CA GLU A 143 -2.68 15.21 9.16
C GLU A 143 -3.17 14.41 7.92
N LEU A 144 -2.30 13.64 7.27
CA LEU A 144 -2.65 12.84 6.12
C LEU A 144 -3.62 11.71 6.50
N PRO A 145 -4.46 11.26 5.56
CA PRO A 145 -5.25 10.05 5.75
C PRO A 145 -4.40 8.85 6.17
N ILE A 146 -4.90 8.09 7.14
CA ILE A 146 -4.25 6.88 7.64
C ILE A 146 -4.89 5.65 7.03
N GLY A 147 -4.13 4.93 6.19
CA GLY A 147 -4.50 3.61 5.69
C GLY A 147 -3.90 2.52 6.57
N VAL A 148 -4.75 1.66 7.13
CA VAL A 148 -4.29 0.55 7.98
C VAL A 148 -4.26 -0.74 7.18
N GLY A 149 -3.06 -1.30 7.04
CA GLY A 149 -2.81 -2.61 6.45
C GLY A 149 -2.39 -3.62 7.51
N PHE A 150 -2.75 -4.83 7.29
CA PHE A 150 -2.58 -6.03 8.10
C PHE A 150 -3.81 -6.48 8.86
N GLY A 151 -4.35 -7.57 8.38
CA GLY A 151 -5.33 -8.36 9.09
C GLY A 151 -6.77 -8.10 8.66
N VAL A 152 -7.07 -7.05 7.91
CA VAL A 152 -8.43 -6.82 7.41
C VAL A 152 -8.87 -7.98 6.53
N SER A 153 -9.84 -8.75 7.02
CA SER A 153 -10.28 -10.00 6.41
C SER A 153 -11.79 -10.22 6.46
N CYS A 154 -12.51 -9.46 7.25
CA CYS A 154 -13.95 -9.54 7.40
C CYS A 154 -14.56 -8.20 7.80
N LYS A 155 -15.89 -8.12 7.78
CA LYS A 155 -16.64 -6.93 8.18
C LYS A 155 -16.30 -6.45 9.61
N ALA A 156 -16.12 -7.37 10.55
CA ALA A 156 -15.78 -7.01 11.93
C ALA A 156 -14.46 -6.23 12.02
N ASP A 157 -13.46 -6.56 11.16
CA ASP A 157 -12.21 -5.81 11.09
C ASP A 157 -12.44 -4.39 10.54
N MET A 158 -13.34 -4.25 9.56
CA MET A 158 -13.73 -2.95 9.00
C MET A 158 -14.44 -2.09 10.05
N ASP A 159 -15.41 -2.68 10.78
CA ASP A 159 -16.16 -2.00 11.84
C ASP A 159 -15.23 -1.55 12.98
N PHE A 160 -14.22 -2.36 13.33
CA PHE A 160 -13.21 -2.02 14.33
C PHE A 160 -12.38 -0.79 13.94
N LEU A 161 -12.04 -0.63 12.67
CA LEU A 161 -11.26 0.51 12.16
C LEU A 161 -12.11 1.76 11.95
N ARG A 162 -13.43 1.62 11.89
CA ARG A 162 -14.35 2.72 11.61
C ARG A 162 -14.22 3.85 12.65
N GLY A 163 -14.01 5.07 12.16
CA GLY A 163 -13.85 6.26 13.01
C GLY A 163 -12.44 6.45 13.60
N THR A 164 -11.51 5.50 13.38
CA THR A 164 -10.11 5.63 13.82
C THR A 164 -9.11 5.67 12.66
N ALA A 165 -9.35 4.90 11.62
CA ALA A 165 -8.58 4.93 10.37
C ALA A 165 -9.44 5.48 9.22
N ASP A 166 -8.78 6.09 8.24
CA ASP A 166 -9.46 6.66 7.06
C ASP A 166 -9.64 5.62 5.95
N LEU A 167 -8.73 4.64 5.89
CA LEU A 167 -8.70 3.60 4.87
C LEU A 167 -8.35 2.24 5.51
N ALA A 168 -9.03 1.18 5.10
CA ALA A 168 -8.66 -0.20 5.40
C ALA A 168 -8.02 -0.84 4.17
N ILE A 169 -6.80 -1.38 4.34
CA ILE A 169 -6.02 -1.97 3.25
C ILE A 169 -6.16 -3.49 3.28
N VAL A 170 -6.83 -4.03 2.28
CA VAL A 170 -7.13 -5.46 2.15
C VAL A 170 -6.18 -6.08 1.13
N GLY A 171 -5.29 -6.94 1.57
CA GLY A 171 -4.32 -7.62 0.71
C GLY A 171 -4.49 -9.14 0.73
N THR A 172 -3.93 -9.79 1.75
CA THR A 172 -3.87 -11.26 1.86
C THR A 172 -5.24 -11.94 1.78
N ALA A 173 -6.28 -11.34 2.36
CA ALA A 173 -7.64 -11.90 2.33
C ALA A 173 -8.19 -11.91 0.89
N ALA A 174 -8.04 -10.81 0.17
CA ALA A 174 -8.46 -10.72 -1.23
C ALA A 174 -7.74 -11.74 -2.12
N LEU A 175 -6.40 -11.90 -1.95
CA LEU A 175 -5.64 -12.88 -2.72
C LEU A 175 -6.05 -14.32 -2.40
N LYS A 176 -6.31 -14.66 -1.12
CA LYS A 176 -6.85 -15.97 -0.73
C LYS A 176 -8.20 -16.26 -1.35
N THR A 177 -9.08 -15.26 -1.33
CA THR A 177 -10.42 -15.39 -1.93
C THR A 177 -10.32 -15.57 -3.45
N TRP A 178 -9.41 -14.82 -4.09
CA TRP A 178 -9.15 -15.01 -5.52
C TRP A 178 -8.64 -16.43 -5.85
N GLU A 179 -7.66 -16.94 -5.09
CA GLU A 179 -7.15 -18.31 -5.30
C GLU A 179 -8.23 -19.39 -5.09
N ALA A 180 -9.14 -19.18 -4.13
CA ALA A 180 -10.18 -20.15 -3.80
C ALA A 180 -11.40 -20.08 -4.73
N SER A 181 -11.82 -18.89 -5.16
CA SER A 181 -13.14 -18.67 -5.75
C SER A 181 -13.16 -17.67 -6.93
N GLY A 182 -11.99 -17.22 -7.40
CA GLY A 182 -11.85 -16.34 -8.54
C GLY A 182 -12.57 -14.99 -8.41
N ALA A 183 -12.94 -14.40 -9.56
CA ALA A 183 -13.54 -13.08 -9.62
C ALA A 183 -14.90 -12.98 -8.90
N GLU A 184 -15.74 -14.01 -9.03
CA GLU A 184 -17.06 -14.00 -8.36
C GLU A 184 -16.92 -14.07 -6.84
N GLY A 185 -15.99 -14.88 -6.32
CA GLY A 185 -15.68 -14.91 -4.89
C GLY A 185 -15.19 -13.55 -4.38
N LEU A 186 -14.36 -12.84 -5.15
CA LEU A 186 -13.94 -11.47 -4.79
C LEU A 186 -15.10 -10.48 -4.73
N LYS A 187 -16.05 -10.55 -5.66
CA LYS A 187 -17.23 -9.68 -5.63
C LYS A 187 -18.04 -9.88 -4.36
N VAL A 188 -18.31 -11.15 -4.01
CA VAL A 188 -19.02 -11.48 -2.77
C VAL A 188 -18.26 -10.98 -1.55
N PHE A 189 -16.96 -11.29 -1.47
CA PHE A 189 -16.09 -10.88 -0.38
C PHE A 189 -16.09 -9.36 -0.15
N PHE A 190 -15.92 -8.56 -1.20
CA PHE A 190 -15.95 -7.11 -1.06
C PHE A 190 -17.34 -6.57 -0.74
N ALA A 191 -18.42 -7.18 -1.25
CA ALA A 191 -19.79 -6.82 -0.87
C ALA A 191 -20.04 -7.05 0.62
N GLU A 192 -19.57 -8.18 1.17
CA GLU A 192 -19.67 -8.49 2.60
C GLU A 192 -18.84 -7.56 3.49
N LEU A 193 -17.64 -7.14 3.01
CA LEU A 193 -16.81 -6.16 3.73
C LEU A 193 -17.48 -4.79 3.84
N MET A 194 -18.27 -4.41 2.83
CA MET A 194 -18.88 -3.08 2.72
C MET A 194 -20.32 -3.02 3.29
N ALA A 195 -20.90 -4.17 3.59
CA ALA A 195 -22.24 -4.25 4.19
C ALA A 195 -22.25 -3.75 5.64
#